data_2e7cc540b7b652f16159ad49c757a049
#
_entry.id   2e7cc540b7b652f16159ad49c757a049
#
_cell.length_a   1.000
_cell.length_b   1.000
_cell.length_c   1.000
_cell.angle_alpha   90.00
_cell.angle_beta   90.00
_cell.angle_gamma   90.00
#
_symmetry.space_group_name_H-M   'P 1'
#
loop_
_entity.id
_entity.type
_entity.pdbx_description
1 polymer ?
#
loop_
_entity_poly.entity_id
_entity_poly.type
_entity_poly.pdbx_seq_one_letter_code
_entity_poly.pdbx_strand_id
1 'polypeptide(L)'
;IRMSGGRDSLPDFRMIQESGGVDAIFISHAHLDHTGSLPIISREYPEALIYMTHATKDLVRVLLYDSLKIMSQQEGEIPIYAEKHVVDMLDRIVCFSPEHPIVPFKDSDLKVTFYSAGHILGASSIYIQSKEGNIFYSGDISMTSQHTVNGATIPKLRPDLMLVESTYGDKLHANRQVEEERLVKMVDEVIARGGKILIPAFALGRAQEVILILKRAKNRGDLKGIKVYVDGMVKDICRVYRLNPNYLKNSLAKRVWRGKDIFFDDDIIQVENREMREEIIDSEAPCCIISSSG
;
A
#
# COMPACT_ATOMS: atom_id res chain seq x y z
N ILE A 1 4.29 11.26 2.63
CA ILE A 1 4.08 12.59 3.24
C ILE A 1 4.99 12.61 4.44
N ARG A 2 6.06 13.41 4.39
CA ARG A 2 6.79 13.76 5.61
C ARG A 2 5.82 14.54 6.48
N MET A 3 5.43 14.02 7.63
CA MET A 3 4.68 14.75 8.65
C MET A 3 5.58 15.83 9.32
N SER A 4 6.40 16.50 8.52
CA SER A 4 7.34 17.54 8.95
C SER A 4 6.68 18.89 9.25
N GLY A 5 5.35 18.96 9.13
CA GLY A 5 4.58 20.18 9.43
C GLY A 5 3.84 20.16 10.76
N GLY A 6 4.07 19.16 11.60
CA GLY A 6 3.35 19.05 12.87
C GLY A 6 1.82 19.07 12.67
N ARG A 7 1.11 19.82 13.53
CA ARG A 7 -0.36 19.95 13.47
C ARG A 7 -0.88 20.63 12.20
N ASP A 8 -0.07 21.48 11.57
CA ASP A 8 -0.47 22.24 10.37
C ASP A 8 -0.54 21.36 9.10
N SER A 9 0.02 20.15 9.15
CA SER A 9 -0.06 19.18 8.06
C SER A 9 -1.28 18.24 8.14
N LEU A 10 -2.09 18.37 9.20
CA LEU A 10 -3.28 17.55 9.39
C LEU A 10 -4.46 18.09 8.56
N PRO A 11 -5.42 17.24 8.20
CA PRO A 11 -6.70 17.66 7.64
C PRO A 11 -7.44 18.65 8.58
N ASP A 12 -8.25 19.52 8.02
CA ASP A 12 -9.09 20.41 8.82
C ASP A 12 -10.28 19.64 9.42
N PHE A 13 -10.12 19.21 10.66
CA PHE A 13 -11.16 18.47 11.40
C PHE A 13 -12.32 19.37 11.88
N ARG A 14 -12.24 20.71 11.74
CA ARG A 14 -13.30 21.62 12.19
C ARG A 14 -14.60 21.37 11.43
N MET A 15 -14.51 21.14 10.12
CA MET A 15 -15.68 20.79 9.30
C MET A 15 -16.41 19.54 9.80
N ILE A 16 -15.68 18.57 10.30
CA ILE A 16 -16.24 17.34 10.89
C ILE A 16 -17.03 17.67 12.16
N GLN A 17 -16.46 18.51 13.05
CA GLN A 17 -17.12 18.94 14.28
C GLN A 17 -18.39 19.76 13.98
N GLU A 18 -18.32 20.70 13.04
CA GLU A 18 -19.45 21.52 12.61
C GLU A 18 -20.57 20.69 11.97
N SER A 19 -20.24 19.53 11.37
CA SER A 19 -21.20 18.58 10.80
C SER A 19 -21.77 17.58 11.80
N GLY A 20 -21.45 17.69 13.10
CA GLY A 20 -21.97 16.84 14.15
C GLY A 20 -21.11 15.64 14.53
N GLY A 21 -19.94 15.46 13.91
CA GLY A 21 -18.98 14.40 14.24
C GLY A 21 -18.93 13.26 13.24
N VAL A 22 -18.45 12.08 13.68
CA VAL A 22 -18.23 10.90 12.85
C VAL A 22 -18.87 9.68 13.50
N ASP A 23 -19.73 8.98 12.76
CA ASP A 23 -20.38 7.73 13.20
C ASP A 23 -19.66 6.49 12.66
N ALA A 24 -19.02 6.60 11.47
CA ALA A 24 -18.23 5.53 10.86
C ALA A 24 -17.13 6.10 9.97
N ILE A 25 -16.04 5.34 9.83
CA ILE A 25 -14.88 5.69 9.00
C ILE A 25 -14.65 4.57 7.99
N PHE A 26 -14.64 4.89 6.69
CA PHE A 26 -14.40 3.93 5.63
C PHE A 26 -13.08 4.23 4.94
N ILE A 27 -12.16 3.25 4.94
CA ILE A 27 -10.80 3.40 4.39
C ILE A 27 -10.71 2.64 3.07
N SER A 28 -10.38 3.38 2.00
CA SER A 28 -10.21 2.81 0.67
C SER A 28 -8.95 1.96 0.54
N HIS A 29 -7.81 2.43 1.05
CA HIS A 29 -6.54 1.73 0.96
C HIS A 29 -5.52 2.25 1.99
N ALA A 30 -4.34 1.61 2.05
CA ALA A 30 -3.43 1.77 3.17
C ALA A 30 -2.40 2.91 3.06
N HIS A 31 -2.28 3.62 1.92
CA HIS A 31 -1.29 4.70 1.82
C HIS A 31 -1.48 5.77 2.89
N LEU A 32 -0.38 6.37 3.36
CA LEU A 32 -0.37 7.26 4.53
C LEU A 32 -1.13 8.58 4.31
N ASP A 33 -1.28 9.05 3.10
CA ASP A 33 -2.12 10.19 2.75
C ASP A 33 -3.62 9.91 2.98
N HIS A 34 -4.01 8.63 3.03
CA HIS A 34 -5.37 8.17 3.36
C HIS A 34 -5.51 7.67 4.80
N THR A 35 -4.41 7.30 5.47
CA THR A 35 -4.47 6.63 6.79
C THR A 35 -3.61 7.29 7.87
N GLY A 36 -2.70 8.20 7.51
CA GLY A 36 -1.74 8.77 8.47
C GLY A 36 -2.37 9.57 9.61
N SER A 37 -3.55 10.15 9.39
CA SER A 37 -4.33 10.87 10.42
C SER A 37 -5.34 9.98 11.15
N LEU A 38 -5.45 8.70 10.79
CA LEU A 38 -6.46 7.80 11.34
C LEU A 38 -6.36 7.63 12.86
N PRO A 39 -5.17 7.52 13.49
CA PRO A 39 -5.07 7.44 14.95
C PRO A 39 -5.60 8.68 15.67
N ILE A 40 -5.54 9.86 15.01
CA ILE A 40 -6.03 11.12 15.58
C ILE A 40 -7.54 11.16 15.54
N ILE A 41 -8.14 10.97 14.36
CA ILE A 41 -9.60 11.02 14.21
C ILE A 41 -10.28 9.90 15.01
N SER A 42 -9.65 8.74 15.09
CA SER A 42 -10.12 7.61 15.89
C SER A 42 -10.13 7.89 17.39
N ARG A 43 -9.19 8.71 17.87
CA ARG A 43 -9.16 9.18 19.27
C ARG A 43 -10.23 10.23 19.55
N GLU A 44 -10.46 11.14 18.61
CA GLU A 44 -11.47 12.21 18.76
C GLU A 44 -12.92 11.64 18.72
N TYR A 45 -13.13 10.56 17.95
CA TYR A 45 -14.43 9.89 17.79
C TYR A 45 -14.31 8.40 18.18
N PRO A 46 -14.23 8.09 19.50
CA PRO A 46 -13.94 6.74 19.98
C PRO A 46 -15.07 5.72 19.72
N GLU A 47 -16.29 6.18 19.49
CA GLU A 47 -17.44 5.32 19.18
C GLU A 47 -17.52 4.96 17.67
N ALA A 48 -16.84 5.71 16.80
CA ALA A 48 -16.83 5.45 15.37
C ALA A 48 -16.05 4.18 15.05
N LEU A 49 -16.72 3.22 14.41
CA LEU A 49 -16.05 2.02 13.88
C LEU A 49 -15.35 2.33 12.56
N ILE A 50 -14.24 1.64 12.35
CA ILE A 50 -13.40 1.83 11.16
C ILE A 50 -13.54 0.60 10.27
N TYR A 51 -13.93 0.82 9.02
CA TYR A 51 -14.19 -0.25 8.05
C TYR A 51 -13.13 -0.27 6.96
N MET A 52 -12.49 -1.41 6.76
CA MET A 52 -11.50 -1.63 5.69
C MET A 52 -11.34 -3.12 5.38
N THR A 53 -10.63 -3.44 4.29
CA THR A 53 -10.30 -4.82 4.00
C THR A 53 -9.24 -5.37 4.96
N HIS A 54 -9.16 -6.71 5.11
CA HIS A 54 -8.13 -7.36 5.94
C HIS A 54 -6.72 -6.98 5.51
N ALA A 55 -6.46 -6.97 4.19
CA ALA A 55 -5.16 -6.60 3.66
C ALA A 55 -4.82 -5.13 3.95
N THR A 56 -5.79 -4.23 3.85
CA THR A 56 -5.59 -2.81 4.23
C THR A 56 -5.25 -2.67 5.71
N LYS A 57 -5.93 -3.38 6.61
CA LYS A 57 -5.62 -3.37 8.05
C LYS A 57 -4.18 -3.79 8.33
N ASP A 58 -3.74 -4.90 7.73
CA ASP A 58 -2.38 -5.41 7.93
C ASP A 58 -1.32 -4.43 7.42
N LEU A 59 -1.58 -3.80 6.27
CA LEU A 59 -0.69 -2.78 5.70
C LEU A 59 -0.66 -1.50 6.56
N VAL A 60 -1.83 -1.00 6.99
CA VAL A 60 -1.96 0.17 7.88
C VAL A 60 -1.17 -0.03 9.15
N ARG A 61 -1.25 -1.23 9.74
CA ARG A 61 -0.47 -1.58 10.92
C ARG A 61 1.03 -1.38 10.69
N VAL A 62 1.59 -1.94 9.61
CA VAL A 62 3.02 -1.80 9.29
C VAL A 62 3.40 -0.34 9.10
N LEU A 63 2.63 0.42 8.32
CA LEU A 63 2.92 1.82 8.00
C LEU A 63 2.83 2.74 9.22
N LEU A 64 1.85 2.54 10.10
CA LEU A 64 1.70 3.40 11.29
C LEU A 64 2.77 3.11 12.34
N TYR A 65 3.20 1.85 12.52
CA TYR A 65 4.34 1.55 13.39
C TYR A 65 5.66 2.10 12.85
N ASP A 66 5.87 2.09 11.53
CA ASP A 66 7.02 2.77 10.92
C ASP A 66 6.94 4.29 11.13
N SER A 67 5.78 4.90 10.96
CA SER A 67 5.56 6.33 11.24
C SER A 67 5.86 6.68 12.70
N LEU A 68 5.45 5.85 13.67
CA LEU A 68 5.79 6.03 15.09
C LEU A 68 7.31 6.00 15.31
N LYS A 69 8.00 5.05 14.69
CA LYS A 69 9.46 4.95 14.76
C LYS A 69 10.13 6.21 14.21
N ILE A 70 9.69 6.71 13.05
CA ILE A 70 10.22 7.94 12.46
C ILE A 70 9.97 9.14 13.37
N MET A 71 8.74 9.30 13.88
CA MET A 71 8.40 10.40 14.81
C MET A 71 9.20 10.34 16.10
N SER A 72 9.51 9.15 16.62
CA SER A 72 10.32 9.02 17.84
C SER A 72 11.80 9.36 17.65
N GLN A 73 12.30 9.39 16.42
CA GLN A 73 13.68 9.72 16.08
C GLN A 73 13.87 11.20 15.74
N GLN A 74 12.78 11.97 15.62
CA GLN A 74 12.86 13.42 15.36
C GLN A 74 13.09 14.17 16.67
N GLU A 75 14.29 14.72 16.83
CA GLU A 75 14.63 15.54 18.00
C GLU A 75 13.82 16.86 17.99
N GLY A 76 13.19 17.16 19.13
CA GLY A 76 12.47 18.42 19.34
C GLY A 76 11.01 18.45 18.86
N GLU A 77 10.51 17.40 18.25
CA GLU A 77 9.08 17.29 17.84
C GLU A 77 8.30 16.37 18.78
N ILE A 78 7.11 16.81 19.19
CA ILE A 78 6.19 15.94 19.94
C ILE A 78 5.40 15.09 18.94
N PRO A 79 5.45 13.75 19.04
CA PRO A 79 4.65 12.88 18.18
C PRO A 79 3.17 13.27 18.23
N ILE A 80 2.54 13.38 17.07
CA ILE A 80 1.12 13.76 16.96
C ILE A 80 0.16 12.70 17.49
N TYR A 81 0.62 11.44 17.56
CA TYR A 81 -0.04 10.33 18.26
C TYR A 81 1.00 9.39 18.86
N ALA A 82 0.61 8.63 19.87
CA ALA A 82 1.42 7.62 20.54
C ALA A 82 0.99 6.20 20.09
N GLU A 83 1.84 5.21 20.41
CA GLU A 83 1.55 3.80 20.12
C GLU A 83 0.18 3.35 20.65
N LYS A 84 -0.19 3.79 21.86
CA LYS A 84 -1.52 3.50 22.44
C LYS A 84 -2.65 3.89 21.48
N HIS A 85 -2.58 5.05 20.83
CA HIS A 85 -3.61 5.50 19.90
C HIS A 85 -3.69 4.62 18.65
N VAL A 86 -2.57 4.06 18.20
CA VAL A 86 -2.53 3.10 17.09
C VAL A 86 -3.15 1.77 17.51
N VAL A 87 -2.83 1.27 18.71
CA VAL A 87 -3.41 0.03 19.25
C VAL A 87 -4.93 0.17 19.42
N ASP A 88 -5.38 1.20 20.11
CA ASP A 88 -6.81 1.47 20.35
C ASP A 88 -7.59 1.62 19.03
N MET A 89 -6.97 2.22 18.02
CA MET A 89 -7.55 2.35 16.69
C MET A 89 -7.64 1.00 15.97
N LEU A 90 -6.57 0.18 16.00
CA LEU A 90 -6.53 -1.12 15.34
C LEU A 90 -7.59 -2.09 15.91
N ASP A 91 -7.92 -1.98 17.20
CA ASP A 91 -8.94 -2.80 17.86
C ASP A 91 -10.36 -2.43 17.41
N ARG A 92 -10.58 -1.22 16.92
CA ARG A 92 -11.88 -0.75 16.41
C ARG A 92 -12.08 -0.99 14.92
N ILE A 93 -11.11 -1.62 14.23
CA ILE A 93 -11.23 -1.93 12.81
C ILE A 93 -12.09 -3.17 12.59
N VAL A 94 -13.18 -2.98 11.86
CA VAL A 94 -14.03 -4.03 11.33
C VAL A 94 -13.57 -4.38 9.92
N CYS A 95 -13.08 -5.60 9.75
CA CYS A 95 -12.64 -6.09 8.45
C CYS A 95 -13.74 -6.88 7.75
N PHE A 96 -13.79 -6.78 6.43
CA PHE A 96 -14.75 -7.50 5.59
C PHE A 96 -14.12 -7.91 4.26
N SER A 97 -14.86 -8.75 3.53
CA SER A 97 -14.48 -9.14 2.16
C SER A 97 -15.10 -8.18 1.16
N PRO A 98 -14.38 -7.79 0.08
CA PRO A 98 -14.93 -6.98 -1.01
C PRO A 98 -16.17 -7.62 -1.65
N GLU A 99 -16.95 -6.79 -2.35
CA GLU A 99 -18.15 -7.18 -3.13
C GLU A 99 -19.35 -7.65 -2.30
N HIS A 100 -19.25 -7.63 -0.97
CA HIS A 100 -20.36 -7.91 -0.07
C HIS A 100 -20.82 -6.62 0.60
N PRO A 101 -22.11 -6.24 0.50
CA PRO A 101 -22.61 -5.05 1.17
C PRO A 101 -22.60 -5.25 2.69
N ILE A 102 -22.16 -4.22 3.39
CA ILE A 102 -22.24 -4.13 4.84
C ILE A 102 -23.28 -3.09 5.25
N VAL A 103 -23.93 -3.30 6.38
CA VAL A 103 -24.85 -2.36 7.02
C VAL A 103 -24.17 -1.88 8.29
N PRO A 104 -23.55 -0.68 8.28
CA PRO A 104 -22.72 -0.21 9.39
C PRO A 104 -23.55 0.11 10.65
N PHE A 105 -24.83 0.47 10.47
CA PHE A 105 -25.69 0.86 11.60
C PHE A 105 -26.96 0.02 11.61
N LYS A 106 -27.30 -0.49 12.81
CA LYS A 106 -28.55 -1.19 13.06
C LYS A 106 -29.72 -0.21 12.77
N ASP A 107 -30.76 -0.67 12.14
CA ASP A 107 -31.97 0.10 11.81
C ASP A 107 -31.74 1.24 10.80
N SER A 108 -30.60 1.25 10.10
CA SER A 108 -30.32 2.15 8.98
C SER A 108 -30.57 1.47 7.62
N ASP A 109 -30.95 2.25 6.63
CA ASP A 109 -31.01 1.82 5.23
C ASP A 109 -29.66 1.94 4.51
N LEU A 110 -28.63 2.47 5.21
CA LEU A 110 -27.30 2.67 4.68
C LEU A 110 -26.63 1.30 4.37
N LYS A 111 -26.21 1.14 3.12
CA LYS A 111 -25.42 -0.02 2.67
C LYS A 111 -24.11 0.46 2.07
N VAL A 112 -23.02 -0.16 2.44
CA VAL A 112 -21.69 0.18 1.93
C VAL A 112 -21.08 -1.05 1.29
N THR A 113 -20.64 -0.92 0.04
CA THR A 113 -19.97 -2.00 -0.69
C THR A 113 -18.61 -1.53 -1.17
N PHE A 114 -17.60 -2.36 -0.96
CA PHE A 114 -16.24 -2.12 -1.39
C PHE A 114 -15.96 -2.96 -2.65
N TYR A 115 -15.45 -2.31 -3.69
CA TYR A 115 -15.05 -2.96 -4.94
C TYR A 115 -13.54 -2.85 -5.12
N SER A 116 -12.90 -3.87 -5.68
CA SER A 116 -11.45 -3.82 -5.91
C SER A 116 -11.06 -2.62 -6.78
N ALA A 117 -10.21 -1.75 -6.26
CA ALA A 117 -9.71 -0.56 -6.94
C ALA A 117 -8.47 -0.82 -7.82
N GLY A 118 -7.83 -1.99 -7.70
CA GLY A 118 -6.69 -2.38 -8.54
C GLY A 118 -5.38 -1.60 -8.29
N HIS A 119 -5.35 -0.73 -7.29
CA HIS A 119 -4.24 0.16 -7.01
C HIS A 119 -3.09 -0.54 -6.25
N ILE A 120 -3.37 -1.04 -5.07
CA ILE A 120 -2.47 -1.86 -4.23
C ILE A 120 -3.24 -3.00 -3.59
N LEU A 121 -2.54 -3.88 -2.85
CA LEU A 121 -3.17 -4.97 -2.12
C LEU A 121 -4.28 -4.47 -1.19
N GLY A 122 -5.49 -5.00 -1.33
CA GLY A 122 -6.65 -4.63 -0.51
C GLY A 122 -7.31 -3.29 -0.84
N ALA A 123 -6.76 -2.53 -1.79
CA ALA A 123 -7.34 -1.25 -2.21
C ALA A 123 -8.74 -1.42 -2.78
N SER A 124 -9.64 -0.54 -2.37
CA SER A 124 -11.05 -0.60 -2.72
C SER A 124 -11.64 0.77 -3.06
N SER A 125 -12.52 0.80 -4.04
CA SER A 125 -13.49 1.88 -4.24
C SER A 125 -14.71 1.61 -3.38
N ILE A 126 -15.37 2.65 -2.90
CA ILE A 126 -16.45 2.56 -1.92
C ILE A 126 -17.75 3.05 -2.53
N TYR A 127 -18.79 2.24 -2.49
CA TYR A 127 -20.11 2.59 -2.93
C TYR A 127 -21.07 2.61 -1.74
N ILE A 128 -21.63 3.78 -1.46
CA ILE A 128 -22.56 4.04 -0.36
C ILE A 128 -23.95 4.22 -0.95
N GLN A 129 -24.91 3.50 -0.42
CA GLN A 129 -26.31 3.53 -0.85
C GLN A 129 -27.21 3.88 0.32
N SER A 130 -28.14 4.81 0.10
CA SER A 130 -29.22 5.15 1.01
C SER A 130 -30.47 5.54 0.24
N LYS A 131 -31.57 5.78 0.95
CA LYS A 131 -32.82 6.32 0.36
C LYS A 131 -32.65 7.74 -0.14
N GLU A 132 -31.69 8.50 0.40
CA GLU A 132 -31.43 9.90 0.05
C GLU A 132 -30.57 10.02 -1.22
N GLY A 133 -29.85 8.97 -1.59
CA GLY A 133 -28.98 8.92 -2.77
C GLY A 133 -27.81 7.98 -2.60
N ASN A 134 -27.07 7.82 -3.69
CA ASN A 134 -25.94 6.90 -3.80
C ASN A 134 -24.65 7.66 -4.07
N ILE A 135 -23.60 7.34 -3.35
CA ILE A 135 -22.29 7.97 -3.49
C ILE A 135 -21.27 6.93 -3.91
N PHE A 136 -20.44 7.27 -4.89
CA PHE A 136 -19.26 6.47 -5.26
C PHE A 136 -17.99 7.26 -4.97
N TYR A 137 -17.08 6.65 -4.22
CA TYR A 137 -15.73 7.16 -3.96
C TYR A 137 -14.71 6.20 -4.55
N SER A 138 -13.90 6.66 -5.50
CA SER A 138 -12.94 5.80 -6.20
C SER A 138 -11.80 5.31 -5.30
N GLY A 139 -11.41 6.09 -4.28
CA GLY A 139 -10.05 6.00 -3.74
C GLY A 139 -9.04 6.18 -4.86
N ASP A 140 -7.81 5.69 -4.68
CA ASP A 140 -6.85 5.57 -5.76
C ASP A 140 -7.17 4.34 -6.60
N ILE A 141 -7.30 4.50 -7.91
CA ILE A 141 -7.82 3.48 -8.81
C ILE A 141 -6.86 3.15 -9.94
N SER A 142 -6.73 1.88 -10.28
CA SER A 142 -6.01 1.42 -11.47
C SER A 142 -6.88 0.46 -12.28
N MET A 143 -7.26 0.86 -13.48
CA MET A 143 -8.02 0.00 -14.39
C MET A 143 -7.15 -1.10 -15.00
N THR A 144 -5.84 -0.92 -15.02
CA THR A 144 -4.89 -1.88 -15.60
C THR A 144 -4.34 -2.82 -14.53
N SER A 145 -4.27 -4.12 -14.88
CA SER A 145 -3.65 -5.11 -13.99
C SER A 145 -2.18 -4.82 -13.75
N GLN A 146 -1.76 -4.94 -12.50
CA GLN A 146 -0.37 -4.89 -12.08
C GLN A 146 0.25 -6.30 -12.03
N HIS A 147 1.51 -6.47 -11.62
CA HIS A 147 2.06 -7.81 -11.43
C HIS A 147 1.49 -8.48 -10.18
N THR A 148 1.24 -7.72 -9.12
CA THR A 148 0.73 -8.22 -7.83
C THR A 148 -0.78 -8.37 -7.80
N VAL A 149 -1.53 -7.37 -8.25
CA VAL A 149 -3.00 -7.29 -8.15
C VAL A 149 -3.65 -7.13 -9.52
N ASN A 150 -4.91 -7.54 -9.65
CA ASN A 150 -5.70 -7.28 -10.85
C ASN A 150 -6.05 -5.79 -10.94
N GLY A 151 -6.43 -5.33 -12.13
CA GLY A 151 -7.06 -4.03 -12.30
C GLY A 151 -8.41 -3.94 -11.58
N ALA A 152 -8.92 -2.73 -11.44
CA ALA A 152 -10.18 -2.46 -10.77
C ALA A 152 -11.33 -3.29 -11.35
N THR A 153 -12.19 -3.78 -10.45
CA THR A 153 -13.41 -4.53 -10.80
C THR A 153 -14.60 -3.79 -10.24
N ILE A 154 -15.12 -2.83 -11.01
CA ILE A 154 -16.26 -2.02 -10.61
C ILE A 154 -17.43 -2.39 -11.50
N PRO A 155 -18.57 -2.84 -10.94
CA PRO A 155 -19.77 -3.13 -11.71
C PRO A 155 -20.38 -1.83 -12.27
N LYS A 156 -21.38 -1.94 -13.13
CA LYS A 156 -22.14 -0.79 -13.61
C LYS A 156 -22.98 -0.22 -12.45
N LEU A 157 -22.50 0.84 -11.86
CA LEU A 157 -23.17 1.59 -10.79
C LEU A 157 -23.88 2.82 -11.39
N ARG A 158 -24.86 3.33 -10.66
CA ARG A 158 -25.52 4.61 -10.95
C ARG A 158 -25.51 5.46 -9.68
N PRO A 159 -24.37 6.06 -9.32
CA PRO A 159 -24.28 6.97 -8.20
C PRO A 159 -24.92 8.32 -8.57
N ASP A 160 -25.49 8.97 -7.57
CA ASP A 160 -25.95 10.35 -7.68
C ASP A 160 -24.78 11.33 -7.52
N LEU A 161 -23.75 10.93 -6.76
CA LEU A 161 -22.51 11.67 -6.58
C LEU A 161 -21.29 10.76 -6.78
N MET A 162 -20.30 11.24 -7.55
CA MET A 162 -19.02 10.58 -7.71
C MET A 162 -17.87 11.46 -7.24
N LEU A 163 -17.01 10.90 -6.37
CA LEU A 163 -15.70 11.45 -6.06
C LEU A 163 -14.65 10.55 -6.71
N VAL A 164 -13.93 11.10 -7.67
CA VAL A 164 -12.95 10.33 -8.47
C VAL A 164 -11.60 11.03 -8.43
N GLU A 165 -10.53 10.28 -8.18
CA GLU A 165 -9.17 10.78 -8.29
C GLU A 165 -8.87 11.22 -9.74
N SER A 166 -7.96 12.17 -9.89
CA SER A 166 -7.55 12.69 -11.20
C SER A 166 -6.03 12.89 -11.31
N THR A 167 -5.25 12.10 -10.60
CA THR A 167 -3.78 12.19 -10.54
C THR A 167 -3.14 12.18 -11.92
N TYR A 168 -3.67 11.38 -12.83
CA TYR A 168 -3.28 11.31 -14.25
C TYR A 168 -4.43 11.70 -15.20
N GLY A 169 -5.35 12.55 -14.74
CA GLY A 169 -6.53 12.92 -15.53
C GLY A 169 -6.23 13.67 -16.83
N ASP A 170 -5.08 14.31 -16.91
CA ASP A 170 -4.61 15.08 -18.06
C ASP A 170 -3.46 14.42 -18.86
N LYS A 171 -3.03 13.19 -18.47
CA LYS A 171 -1.84 12.55 -19.03
C LYS A 171 -2.07 11.09 -19.38
N LEU A 172 -1.49 10.66 -20.45
CA LEU A 172 -1.39 9.24 -20.78
C LEU A 172 -0.20 8.60 -20.03
N HIS A 173 -0.44 7.44 -19.48
CA HIS A 173 0.66 6.62 -18.95
C HIS A 173 1.60 6.19 -20.06
N ALA A 174 2.91 6.17 -19.79
CA ALA A 174 3.87 5.50 -20.65
C ALA A 174 3.51 4.02 -20.84
N ASN A 175 3.90 3.44 -21.94
CA ASN A 175 3.69 2.01 -22.18
C ASN A 175 4.47 1.22 -21.12
N ARG A 176 3.74 0.57 -20.23
CA ARG A 176 4.30 -0.15 -19.10
C ARG A 176 5.31 -1.22 -19.52
N GLN A 177 5.03 -1.97 -20.57
CA GLN A 177 5.93 -3.01 -21.04
C GLN A 177 7.27 -2.42 -21.49
N VAL A 178 7.24 -1.30 -22.22
CA VAL A 178 8.45 -0.59 -22.67
C VAL A 178 9.28 -0.10 -21.48
N GLU A 179 8.62 0.45 -20.44
CA GLU A 179 9.32 0.93 -19.25
C GLU A 179 9.88 -0.23 -18.39
N GLU A 180 9.20 -1.36 -18.34
CA GLU A 180 9.71 -2.57 -17.67
C GLU A 180 10.93 -3.14 -18.41
N GLU A 181 10.89 -3.22 -19.73
CA GLU A 181 12.03 -3.64 -20.57
C GLU A 181 13.22 -2.68 -20.43
N ARG A 182 12.94 -1.37 -20.39
CA ARG A 182 13.97 -0.36 -20.16
C ARG A 182 14.62 -0.50 -18.78
N LEU A 183 13.84 -0.74 -17.72
CA LEU A 183 14.36 -1.00 -16.39
C LEU A 183 15.28 -2.22 -16.37
N VAL A 184 14.83 -3.33 -16.95
CA VAL A 184 15.60 -4.58 -17.02
C VAL A 184 16.92 -4.37 -17.78
N LYS A 185 16.87 -3.70 -18.93
CA LYS A 185 18.07 -3.38 -19.72
C LYS A 185 19.06 -2.50 -18.94
N MET A 186 18.58 -1.48 -18.26
CA MET A 186 19.42 -0.61 -17.42
C MET A 186 20.10 -1.37 -16.29
N VAL A 187 19.39 -2.29 -15.65
CA VAL A 187 19.94 -3.15 -14.60
C VAL A 187 21.02 -4.05 -15.20
N ASP A 188 20.76 -4.71 -16.33
CA ASP A 188 21.73 -5.58 -17.02
C ASP A 188 23.01 -4.84 -17.42
N GLU A 189 22.88 -3.65 -18.02
CA GLU A 189 24.01 -2.80 -18.41
C GLU A 189 24.89 -2.39 -17.21
N VAL A 190 24.29 -2.06 -16.08
CA VAL A 190 25.04 -1.68 -14.86
C VAL A 190 25.77 -2.89 -14.28
N ILE A 191 25.11 -4.04 -14.20
CA ILE A 191 25.69 -5.28 -13.69
C ILE A 191 26.82 -5.78 -14.61
N ALA A 192 26.62 -5.75 -15.93
CA ALA A 192 27.63 -6.20 -16.92
C ALA A 192 28.95 -5.43 -16.82
N ARG A 193 28.92 -4.17 -16.40
CA ARG A 193 30.11 -3.35 -16.17
C ARG A 193 30.67 -3.44 -14.73
N GLY A 194 30.18 -4.38 -13.91
CA GLY A 194 30.63 -4.58 -12.53
C GLY A 194 30.04 -3.55 -11.54
N GLY A 195 29.00 -2.82 -11.90
CA GLY A 195 28.44 -1.76 -11.09
C GLY A 195 27.35 -2.22 -10.14
N LYS A 196 26.97 -1.34 -9.21
CA LYS A 196 25.80 -1.49 -8.34
C LYS A 196 24.70 -0.52 -8.81
N ILE A 197 23.45 -0.95 -8.70
CA ILE A 197 22.30 -0.11 -9.00
C ILE A 197 21.37 -0.03 -7.78
N LEU A 198 21.05 1.19 -7.36
CA LEU A 198 20.04 1.46 -6.34
C LEU A 198 18.73 1.87 -7.02
N ILE A 199 17.66 1.16 -6.71
CA ILE A 199 16.30 1.45 -7.18
C ILE A 199 15.48 1.95 -5.98
N PRO A 200 15.29 3.25 -5.84
CA PRO A 200 14.40 3.79 -4.84
C PRO A 200 12.96 3.51 -5.25
N ALA A 201 12.18 2.91 -4.36
CA ALA A 201 10.78 2.60 -4.60
C ALA A 201 9.94 2.78 -3.34
N PHE A 202 8.70 3.25 -3.49
CA PHE A 202 7.78 3.25 -2.37
C PHE A 202 7.64 1.84 -1.80
N ALA A 203 7.76 1.71 -0.47
CA ALA A 203 7.74 0.42 0.21
C ALA A 203 6.45 -0.36 -0.05
N LEU A 204 5.32 0.35 -0.18
CA LEU A 204 4.01 -0.22 -0.47
C LEU A 204 3.63 -0.01 -1.94
N GLY A 205 3.39 -1.11 -2.64
CA GLY A 205 2.92 -1.17 -4.02
C GLY A 205 4.08 -1.22 -5.03
N ARG A 206 4.85 -0.14 -5.16
CA ARG A 206 5.86 -0.01 -6.22
C ARG A 206 7.04 -0.98 -6.06
N ALA A 207 7.58 -1.14 -4.86
CA ALA A 207 8.70 -2.05 -4.62
C ALA A 207 8.34 -3.51 -4.97
N GLN A 208 7.13 -3.96 -4.63
CA GLN A 208 6.65 -5.31 -4.96
C GLN A 208 6.57 -5.54 -6.46
N GLU A 209 6.15 -4.53 -7.23
CA GLU A 209 6.11 -4.59 -8.69
C GLU A 209 7.52 -4.71 -9.27
N VAL A 210 8.48 -3.87 -8.79
CA VAL A 210 9.89 -3.92 -9.24
C VAL A 210 10.51 -5.28 -8.95
N ILE A 211 10.31 -5.83 -7.75
CA ILE A 211 10.80 -7.17 -7.40
C ILE A 211 10.28 -8.22 -8.40
N LEU A 212 8.99 -8.20 -8.72
CA LEU A 212 8.39 -9.16 -9.64
C LEU A 212 8.85 -8.97 -11.10
N ILE A 213 9.11 -7.73 -11.53
CA ILE A 213 9.69 -7.44 -12.84
C ILE A 213 11.08 -8.06 -12.95
N LEU A 214 11.96 -7.80 -11.99
CA LEU A 214 13.33 -8.34 -11.99
C LEU A 214 13.33 -9.87 -11.86
N LYS A 215 12.48 -10.43 -10.98
CA LYS A 215 12.31 -11.88 -10.85
C LYS A 215 11.85 -12.54 -12.14
N ARG A 216 10.93 -11.91 -12.86
CA ARG A 216 10.45 -12.40 -14.16
C ARG A 216 11.53 -12.33 -15.22
N ALA A 217 12.28 -11.22 -15.30
CA ALA A 217 13.40 -11.05 -16.23
C ALA A 217 14.49 -12.10 -15.99
N LYS A 218 14.85 -12.34 -14.72
CA LYS A 218 15.78 -13.39 -14.33
C LYS A 218 15.30 -14.79 -14.76
N ASN A 219 14.03 -15.12 -14.52
CA ASN A 219 13.46 -16.41 -14.90
C ASN A 219 13.41 -16.63 -16.42
N ARG A 220 13.37 -15.56 -17.22
CA ARG A 220 13.48 -15.63 -18.69
C ARG A 220 14.92 -15.71 -19.19
N GLY A 221 15.90 -15.45 -18.33
CA GLY A 221 17.32 -15.38 -18.69
C GLY A 221 17.79 -14.05 -19.21
N ASP A 222 16.94 -12.99 -19.12
CA ASP A 222 17.29 -11.62 -19.50
C ASP A 222 18.29 -10.99 -18.51
N LEU A 223 18.28 -11.45 -17.24
CA LEU A 223 19.22 -11.06 -16.19
C LEU A 223 19.92 -12.33 -15.65
N LYS A 224 21.26 -12.40 -15.77
CA LYS A 224 22.04 -13.56 -15.33
C LYS A 224 22.99 -13.20 -14.20
N GLY A 225 23.08 -14.09 -13.20
CA GLY A 225 24.05 -13.97 -12.10
C GLY A 225 23.88 -12.74 -11.21
N ILE A 226 22.73 -12.07 -11.27
CA ILE A 226 22.46 -10.90 -10.47
C ILE A 226 21.97 -11.27 -9.08
N LYS A 227 22.51 -10.60 -8.05
CA LYS A 227 21.91 -10.56 -6.70
C LYS A 227 21.08 -9.28 -6.56
N VAL A 228 19.85 -9.43 -6.06
CA VAL A 228 18.94 -8.33 -5.77
C VAL A 228 18.73 -8.29 -4.27
N TYR A 229 19.10 -7.22 -3.63
CA TYR A 229 18.91 -6.99 -2.21
C TYR A 229 17.71 -6.09 -1.97
N VAL A 230 16.86 -6.49 -1.04
CA VAL A 230 15.63 -5.73 -0.69
C VAL A 230 15.75 -5.24 0.74
N ASP A 231 15.81 -3.93 0.91
CA ASP A 231 16.06 -3.27 2.20
C ASP A 231 14.87 -2.43 2.69
N GLY A 232 14.89 -2.16 4.00
CA GLY A 232 13.90 -1.32 4.65
C GLY A 232 12.54 -2.00 4.84
N MET A 233 11.50 -1.19 4.97
CA MET A 233 10.12 -1.63 5.20
C MET A 233 9.54 -2.50 4.05
N VAL A 234 10.17 -2.51 2.87
CA VAL A 234 9.72 -3.28 1.71
C VAL A 234 9.53 -4.77 2.07
N LYS A 235 10.43 -5.35 2.87
CA LYS A 235 10.35 -6.75 3.30
C LYS A 235 9.11 -7.04 4.14
N ASP A 236 8.74 -6.13 5.06
CA ASP A 236 7.57 -6.28 5.91
C ASP A 236 6.28 -6.19 5.08
N ILE A 237 6.23 -5.27 4.13
CA ILE A 237 5.13 -5.18 3.16
C ILE A 237 5.04 -6.44 2.30
N CYS A 238 6.15 -6.99 1.79
CA CYS A 238 6.15 -8.27 1.06
C CYS A 238 5.58 -9.42 1.91
N ARG A 239 5.87 -9.43 3.21
CA ARG A 239 5.28 -10.39 4.15
C ARG A 239 3.75 -10.24 4.24
N VAL A 240 3.23 -9.00 4.34
CA VAL A 240 1.79 -8.75 4.37
C VAL A 240 1.12 -9.22 3.07
N TYR A 241 1.74 -8.99 1.90
CA TYR A 241 1.23 -9.49 0.63
C TYR A 241 1.09 -11.01 0.62
N ARG A 242 2.06 -11.73 1.18
CA ARG A 242 2.01 -13.21 1.29
C ARG A 242 0.97 -13.71 2.29
N LEU A 243 0.71 -12.96 3.35
CA LEU A 243 -0.32 -13.30 4.35
C LEU A 243 -1.75 -13.07 3.84
N ASN A 244 -1.91 -12.29 2.76
CA ASN A 244 -3.20 -11.91 2.18
C ASN A 244 -3.36 -12.38 0.72
N PRO A 245 -3.22 -13.69 0.42
CA PRO A 245 -3.19 -14.20 -0.95
C PRO A 245 -4.50 -13.98 -1.72
N ASN A 246 -5.64 -13.86 -1.02
CA ASN A 246 -6.96 -13.65 -1.64
C ASN A 246 -7.07 -12.32 -2.40
N TYR A 247 -6.21 -11.35 -2.09
CA TYR A 247 -6.16 -10.05 -2.77
C TYR A 247 -5.13 -10.00 -3.91
N LEU A 248 -4.34 -11.06 -4.07
CA LEU A 248 -3.35 -11.18 -5.15
C LEU A 248 -3.99 -11.68 -6.45
N LYS A 249 -3.29 -11.50 -7.56
CA LYS A 249 -3.61 -12.23 -8.78
C LYS A 249 -3.65 -13.72 -8.53
N ASN A 250 -4.59 -14.41 -9.16
CA ASN A 250 -4.78 -15.86 -9.01
C ASN A 250 -3.48 -16.68 -9.21
N SER A 251 -2.61 -16.26 -10.14
CA SER A 251 -1.34 -16.96 -10.39
C SER A 251 -0.37 -16.84 -9.20
N LEU A 252 -0.33 -15.69 -8.53
CA LEU A 252 0.48 -15.49 -7.33
C LEU A 252 -0.14 -16.15 -6.10
N ALA A 253 -1.45 -15.99 -5.91
CA ALA A 253 -2.20 -16.60 -4.83
C ALA A 253 -1.99 -18.12 -4.79
N LYS A 254 -2.10 -18.81 -5.95
CA LYS A 254 -1.85 -20.24 -6.08
C LYS A 254 -0.42 -20.65 -5.68
N ARG A 255 0.57 -19.79 -5.91
CA ARG A 255 1.96 -20.04 -5.50
C ARG A 255 2.11 -19.92 -3.99
N VAL A 256 1.51 -18.87 -3.40
CA VAL A 256 1.51 -18.66 -1.93
C VAL A 256 0.83 -19.81 -1.21
N TRP A 257 -0.35 -20.27 -1.67
CA TRP A 257 -1.05 -21.41 -1.07
C TRP A 257 -0.27 -22.74 -1.17
N ARG A 258 0.64 -22.85 -2.14
CA ARG A 258 1.58 -23.98 -2.26
C ARG A 258 2.84 -23.79 -1.41
N GLY A 259 2.88 -22.81 -0.51
CA GLY A 259 4.02 -22.53 0.37
C GLY A 259 5.22 -21.86 -0.33
N LYS A 260 5.07 -21.36 -1.57
CA LYS A 260 6.16 -20.72 -2.30
C LYS A 260 6.24 -19.24 -1.96
N ASP A 261 7.47 -18.75 -1.74
CA ASP A 261 7.70 -17.31 -1.70
C ASP A 261 7.60 -16.72 -3.10
N ILE A 262 6.74 -15.70 -3.24
CA ILE A 262 6.54 -15.04 -4.52
C ILE A 262 7.55 -13.93 -4.79
N PHE A 263 8.16 -13.36 -3.75
CA PHE A 263 9.11 -12.26 -3.83
C PHE A 263 10.55 -12.73 -3.71
N PHE A 264 10.89 -13.48 -2.67
CA PHE A 264 12.26 -13.83 -2.32
C PHE A 264 12.65 -15.22 -2.84
N ASP A 265 13.93 -15.40 -3.09
CA ASP A 265 14.61 -16.65 -3.45
C ASP A 265 16.12 -16.51 -3.20
N ASP A 266 16.94 -17.47 -3.67
CA ASP A 266 18.38 -17.48 -3.46
C ASP A 266 19.11 -16.25 -4.05
N ASP A 267 18.50 -15.55 -4.99
CA ASP A 267 19.09 -14.38 -5.63
C ASP A 267 18.36 -13.06 -5.32
N ILE A 268 17.12 -13.12 -4.82
CA ILE A 268 16.38 -11.95 -4.32
C ILE A 268 16.30 -12.06 -2.82
N ILE A 269 17.17 -11.31 -2.13
CA ILE A 269 17.55 -11.53 -0.75
C ILE A 269 17.08 -10.35 0.11
N GLN A 270 16.54 -10.66 1.29
CA GLN A 270 16.20 -9.64 2.28
C GLN A 270 17.45 -9.16 3.00
N VAL A 271 17.61 -7.86 3.16
CA VAL A 271 18.63 -7.28 4.03
C VAL A 271 18.16 -7.39 5.48
N GLU A 272 18.79 -8.24 6.27
CA GLU A 272 18.34 -8.59 7.62
C GLU A 272 18.65 -7.46 8.63
N ASN A 273 19.85 -6.91 8.57
CA ASN A 273 20.40 -5.99 9.55
C ASN A 273 21.34 -4.94 8.92
N ARG A 274 21.87 -4.07 9.78
CA ARG A 274 22.77 -3.00 9.37
C ARG A 274 24.12 -3.52 8.87
N GLU A 275 24.67 -4.54 9.52
CA GLU A 275 25.95 -5.15 9.19
C GLU A 275 25.92 -5.73 7.77
N MET A 276 24.88 -6.48 7.43
CA MET A 276 24.67 -7.00 6.06
C MET A 276 24.55 -5.86 5.03
N ARG A 277 23.90 -4.75 5.40
CA ARG A 277 23.80 -3.59 4.52
C ARG A 277 25.17 -2.97 4.24
N GLU A 278 25.99 -2.80 5.27
CA GLU A 278 27.35 -2.29 5.16
C GLU A 278 28.22 -3.23 4.31
N GLU A 279 28.14 -4.54 4.53
CA GLU A 279 28.83 -5.54 3.69
C GLU A 279 28.43 -5.45 2.20
N ILE A 280 27.15 -5.27 1.89
CA ILE A 280 26.67 -5.12 0.52
C ILE A 280 27.21 -3.83 -0.11
N ILE A 281 27.25 -2.73 0.64
CA ILE A 281 27.74 -1.43 0.16
C ILE A 281 29.26 -1.49 -0.08
N ASP A 282 30.01 -2.09 0.82
CA ASP A 282 31.48 -2.14 0.77
C ASP A 282 32.00 -3.22 -0.20
N SER A 283 31.21 -4.26 -0.48
CA SER A 283 31.56 -5.30 -1.44
C SER A 283 31.81 -4.72 -2.83
N GLU A 284 32.79 -5.25 -3.58
CA GLU A 284 33.00 -4.92 -5.00
C GLU A 284 32.05 -5.69 -5.94
N ALA A 285 31.28 -6.65 -5.41
CA ALA A 285 30.38 -7.47 -6.23
C ALA A 285 29.23 -6.64 -6.81
N PRO A 286 28.93 -6.77 -8.13
CA PRO A 286 27.82 -6.08 -8.75
C PRO A 286 26.49 -6.58 -8.19
N CYS A 287 25.57 -5.67 -7.90
CA CYS A 287 24.26 -6.03 -7.37
C CYS A 287 23.20 -4.97 -7.66
N CYS A 288 21.94 -5.36 -7.49
CA CYS A 288 20.79 -4.46 -7.48
C CYS A 288 20.26 -4.32 -6.06
N ILE A 289 19.97 -3.10 -5.62
CA ILE A 289 19.42 -2.81 -4.30
C ILE A 289 18.07 -2.13 -4.52
N ILE A 290 17.00 -2.68 -3.96
CA ILE A 290 15.67 -2.08 -3.92
C ILE A 290 15.44 -1.60 -2.50
N SER A 291 15.22 -0.29 -2.31
CA SER A 291 15.00 0.29 -0.99
C SER A 291 13.94 1.36 -1.03
N SER A 292 13.17 1.46 0.06
CA SER A 292 12.34 2.63 0.29
C SER A 292 13.18 3.75 0.91
N SER A 293 12.78 4.99 0.64
CA SER A 293 13.30 6.11 1.42
C SER A 293 12.93 5.91 2.89
N GLY A 294 13.91 5.61 3.70
CA GLY A 294 13.79 5.51 5.15
C GLY A 294 13.68 6.86 5.79
#